data_9498a5053a71c9a0e2b5ddf8e09a9322
#
_entry.id   9498a5053a71c9a0e2b5ddf8e09a9322
#
_cell.length_a   1.000
_cell.length_b   1.000
_cell.length_c   1.000
_cell.angle_alpha   90.00
_cell.angle_beta   90.00
_cell.angle_gamma   90.00
#
_symmetry.space_group_name_H-M   'P 1'
#
loop_
_entity.id
_entity.type
_entity.pdbx_description
1 polymer ?
#
loop_
_entity_poly.entity_id
_entity_poly.type
_entity_poly.pdbx_seq_one_letter_code
_entity_poly.pdbx_strand_id
1 'polypeptide(L)'
;MKRALSIILLYSTIISFIEAQNTFCLNFDGDGDRVTVPNASAMIANSDQISITGWVYPRNANSGWPDFDGFFGFRNESSAGFYLLQLDNYKVEGRLRVSLNDYFTVVTAENSISLETWAHLALTYDGTDLVVYINGIEAGSTEASGQITNESVPLRVGRLVFQNTFFDLDGRADEIGLWNVALTEQQVLDYMLADLTGEEGLVGYWNFNEGSGETANDASGYGNHGTISNATWSTDIPGYLGPATVVINEILASNTSCCTDENGDYDDYIEIYNPGDEPADIGGLFITNTLENADEYFQIPSGNDSTIIDPGGFLLLWADDESEQGVLHVGIELGSSDGNQIGLYLADLTTVVDTLTYIEQTSDVAFGNYPDGSGHWLYMNPTPGESNTNELSIDHVYSMPEMYSLYQNFPNPFNPVTTIGYNIPQDAIVNIIIYDMVGRMVKTLYNGKKSDRYTSVQWDATNETGAAVSAGIYLYTIQSGDFFQIRKMVFLK
;
A
#
# COMPACT_ATOMS: atom_id res chain seq x y z
N MET A 1 -18.33 -55.19 -31.04
CA MET A 1 -17.52 -53.98 -31.07
C MET A 1 -17.89 -53.12 -29.85
N LYS A 2 -17.13 -53.21 -28.77
CA LYS A 2 -17.30 -52.40 -27.58
C LYS A 2 -16.41 -51.17 -27.73
N ARG A 3 -16.97 -49.97 -27.73
CA ARG A 3 -16.24 -48.69 -27.67
C ARG A 3 -15.91 -48.44 -26.20
N ALA A 4 -14.65 -48.40 -25.86
CA ALA A 4 -14.16 -47.91 -24.55
C ALA A 4 -14.21 -46.39 -24.55
N LEU A 5 -14.89 -45.82 -23.59
CA LEU A 5 -14.93 -44.38 -23.32
C LEU A 5 -13.77 -44.07 -22.35
N SER A 6 -12.73 -43.42 -22.86
CA SER A 6 -11.65 -42.95 -21.99
C SER A 6 -12.11 -41.62 -21.31
N ILE A 7 -12.29 -41.67 -20.02
CA ILE A 7 -12.50 -40.47 -19.18
C ILE A 7 -11.09 -39.92 -18.88
N ILE A 8 -10.77 -38.77 -19.46
CA ILE A 8 -9.60 -37.99 -19.07
C ILE A 8 -10.01 -37.17 -17.85
N LEU A 9 -9.53 -37.59 -16.68
CA LEU A 9 -9.59 -36.74 -15.47
C LEU A 9 -8.54 -35.64 -15.62
N LEU A 10 -8.98 -34.41 -15.88
CA LEU A 10 -8.15 -33.22 -15.67
C LEU A 10 -8.05 -32.99 -14.16
N TYR A 11 -6.91 -33.31 -13.58
CA TYR A 11 -6.53 -32.75 -12.29
C TYR A 11 -6.20 -31.29 -12.49
N SER A 12 -7.10 -30.40 -12.12
CA SER A 12 -6.77 -29.00 -11.82
C SER A 12 -5.97 -28.99 -10.51
N THR A 13 -4.66 -28.91 -10.59
CA THR A 13 -3.85 -28.50 -9.46
C THR A 13 -4.21 -27.04 -9.15
N ILE A 14 -5.03 -26.86 -8.12
CA ILE A 14 -5.14 -25.59 -7.43
C ILE A 14 -3.78 -25.42 -6.76
N ILE A 15 -2.90 -24.64 -7.36
CA ILE A 15 -1.73 -24.07 -6.69
C ILE A 15 -2.33 -22.97 -5.81
N SER A 16 -2.63 -23.32 -4.55
CA SER A 16 -2.76 -22.31 -3.52
C SER A 16 -1.37 -21.72 -3.34
N PHE A 17 -1.16 -20.51 -3.76
CA PHE A 17 -0.07 -19.70 -3.27
C PHE A 17 -0.35 -19.50 -1.78
N ILE A 18 0.31 -20.29 -0.92
CA ILE A 18 0.48 -19.92 0.47
C ILE A 18 1.52 -18.81 0.38
N GLU A 19 1.09 -17.57 0.42
CA GLU A 19 1.98 -16.47 0.75
C GLU A 19 2.63 -16.83 2.07
N ALA A 20 3.95 -16.76 2.13
CA ALA A 20 4.69 -17.01 3.35
C ALA A 20 4.33 -15.88 4.32
N GLN A 21 3.38 -16.16 5.20
CA GLN A 21 2.90 -15.20 6.18
C GLN A 21 4.07 -14.83 7.09
N ASN A 22 4.44 -13.55 7.15
CA ASN A 22 5.41 -13.06 8.12
C ASN A 22 4.83 -13.30 9.53
N THR A 23 5.57 -13.94 10.41
CA THR A 23 5.04 -14.37 11.72
C THR A 23 5.94 -14.00 12.88
N PHE A 24 7.20 -13.75 12.63
CA PHE A 24 8.19 -13.41 13.64
C PHE A 24 9.20 -12.41 13.11
N CYS A 25 9.77 -11.64 14.01
CA CYS A 25 10.94 -10.80 13.78
C CYS A 25 11.97 -11.03 14.88
N LEU A 26 13.13 -10.38 14.79
CA LEU A 26 14.14 -10.39 15.84
C LEU A 26 14.09 -9.11 16.65
N ASN A 27 14.13 -9.27 17.99
CA ASN A 27 14.18 -8.22 18.97
C ASN A 27 15.59 -8.12 19.57
N PHE A 28 16.14 -6.93 19.62
CA PHE A 28 17.49 -6.55 20.07
C PHE A 28 17.34 -5.63 21.29
N ASP A 29 18.16 -5.84 22.33
CA ASP A 29 18.04 -5.11 23.60
C ASP A 29 19.06 -3.97 23.79
N GLY A 30 19.85 -3.68 22.74
CA GLY A 30 20.87 -2.62 22.77
C GLY A 30 22.20 -3.05 23.44
N ASP A 31 22.35 -4.31 23.84
CA ASP A 31 23.58 -4.80 24.49
C ASP A 31 24.15 -6.09 23.84
N GLY A 32 24.67 -5.95 22.65
CA GLY A 32 25.43 -7.02 22.00
C GLY A 32 24.64 -8.00 21.17
N ASP A 33 23.33 -7.84 21.10
CA ASP A 33 22.44 -8.62 20.28
C ASP A 33 22.74 -8.42 18.80
N ARG A 34 22.75 -9.51 18.04
CA ARG A 34 23.05 -9.40 16.59
C ARG A 34 22.71 -10.65 15.81
N VAL A 35 22.51 -10.48 14.52
CA VAL A 35 22.70 -11.54 13.52
C VAL A 35 24.05 -11.33 12.84
N THR A 36 24.76 -12.41 12.55
CA THR A 36 26.00 -12.39 11.81
C THR A 36 25.95 -13.38 10.66
N VAL A 37 26.06 -12.88 9.43
CA VAL A 37 26.15 -13.69 8.21
C VAL A 37 27.61 -13.70 7.74
N PRO A 38 28.34 -14.78 7.97
CA PRO A 38 29.74 -14.87 7.56
C PRO A 38 29.84 -14.94 6.03
N ASN A 39 30.87 -14.36 5.47
CA ASN A 39 31.17 -14.37 4.02
C ASN A 39 30.12 -13.67 3.11
N ALA A 40 29.17 -12.94 3.64
CA ALA A 40 28.18 -12.23 2.84
C ALA A 40 28.80 -11.24 1.84
N SER A 41 29.96 -10.65 2.16
CA SER A 41 30.71 -9.80 1.22
C SER A 41 31.15 -10.53 -0.06
N ALA A 42 31.24 -11.86 -0.05
CA ALA A 42 31.55 -12.63 -1.25
C ALA A 42 30.39 -12.67 -2.26
N MET A 43 29.15 -12.48 -1.80
CA MET A 43 27.96 -12.48 -2.64
C MET A 43 27.90 -11.25 -3.57
N ILE A 44 28.48 -10.14 -3.11
CA ILE A 44 28.53 -8.85 -3.83
C ILE A 44 29.93 -8.56 -4.39
N ALA A 45 30.83 -9.55 -4.36
CA ALA A 45 32.20 -9.38 -4.79
C ALA A 45 32.30 -8.97 -6.27
N ASN A 46 33.06 -7.91 -6.51
CA ASN A 46 33.26 -7.29 -7.82
C ASN A 46 32.01 -6.71 -8.48
N SER A 47 30.94 -6.51 -7.73
CA SER A 47 29.81 -5.71 -8.19
C SER A 47 30.15 -4.22 -8.08
N ASP A 48 29.76 -3.45 -9.06
CA ASP A 48 29.72 -1.99 -9.02
C ASP A 48 28.31 -1.47 -8.69
N GLN A 49 27.39 -2.40 -8.37
CA GLN A 49 26.02 -2.13 -7.93
C GLN A 49 25.70 -3.00 -6.72
N ILE A 50 24.91 -2.46 -5.81
CA ILE A 50 24.44 -3.18 -4.61
C ILE A 50 23.17 -2.51 -4.07
N SER A 51 22.31 -3.32 -3.45
CA SER A 51 21.26 -2.82 -2.58
C SER A 51 21.17 -3.66 -1.30
N ILE A 52 20.76 -3.03 -0.22
CA ILE A 52 20.38 -3.70 1.02
C ILE A 52 19.07 -3.10 1.51
N THR A 53 18.12 -3.95 1.90
CA THR A 53 16.78 -3.55 2.34
C THR A 53 16.45 -4.22 3.66
N GLY A 54 15.47 -3.69 4.39
CA GLY A 54 14.96 -4.34 5.59
C GLY A 54 14.10 -3.43 6.43
N TRP A 55 13.30 -4.04 7.30
CA TRP A 55 12.48 -3.33 8.27
C TRP A 55 13.22 -3.15 9.59
N VAL A 56 13.03 -1.99 10.20
CA VAL A 56 13.57 -1.65 11.52
C VAL A 56 12.50 -0.98 12.39
N TYR A 57 12.58 -1.24 13.69
CA TYR A 57 11.72 -0.64 14.71
C TYR A 57 12.61 -0.11 15.84
N PRO A 58 13.11 1.13 15.76
CA PRO A 58 13.98 1.70 16.78
C PRO A 58 13.20 2.08 18.03
N ARG A 59 13.72 1.75 19.22
CA ARG A 59 13.10 2.13 20.51
C ARG A 59 13.84 3.26 21.22
N ASN A 60 15.05 3.55 20.79
CA ASN A 60 15.88 4.50 21.51
C ASN A 60 16.31 5.65 20.59
N ALA A 61 16.19 6.88 21.09
CA ALA A 61 16.75 8.06 20.49
C ALA A 61 18.19 8.24 21.01
N ASN A 62 19.14 7.57 20.40
CA ASN A 62 20.52 7.76 20.80
C ASN A 62 21.01 9.15 20.40
N SER A 63 21.68 9.79 21.34
CA SER A 63 22.13 11.17 21.20
C SER A 63 23.65 11.24 21.17
N GLY A 64 24.20 11.18 19.97
CA GLY A 64 25.59 11.49 19.73
C GLY A 64 26.53 10.28 19.71
N TRP A 65 27.70 10.49 19.10
CA TRP A 65 28.78 9.54 19.09
C TRP A 65 29.25 9.23 20.54
N PRO A 66 29.39 7.93 20.95
CA PRO A 66 29.37 6.73 20.11
C PRO A 66 28.03 5.94 20.13
N ASP A 67 26.97 6.49 20.67
CA ASP A 67 25.74 5.76 21.00
C ASP A 67 24.71 5.69 19.86
N PHE A 68 25.17 5.57 18.61
CA PHE A 68 24.29 5.38 17.44
C PHE A 68 23.76 3.95 17.33
N ASP A 69 22.56 3.77 16.81
CA ASP A 69 21.99 2.45 16.51
C ASP A 69 22.43 1.97 15.13
N GLY A 70 23.06 0.80 15.08
CA GLY A 70 23.43 0.12 13.85
C GLY A 70 22.33 -0.80 13.36
N PHE A 71 21.66 -0.46 12.29
CA PHE A 71 20.57 -1.26 11.75
C PHE A 71 21.11 -2.53 11.09
N PHE A 72 21.63 -2.41 9.89
CA PHE A 72 22.20 -3.55 9.16
C PHE A 72 23.22 -3.13 8.12
N GLY A 73 24.03 -4.08 7.71
CA GLY A 73 25.00 -3.91 6.63
C GLY A 73 26.39 -4.44 6.94
N PHE A 74 27.33 -4.06 6.09
CA PHE A 74 28.75 -4.43 6.17
C PHE A 74 29.54 -3.29 6.79
N ARG A 75 30.11 -3.49 7.95
CA ARG A 75 31.01 -2.53 8.57
C ARG A 75 32.06 -3.26 9.39
N ASN A 76 33.34 -2.94 9.15
CA ASN A 76 34.46 -3.41 9.96
C ASN A 76 35.20 -2.25 10.61
N GLU A 77 36.22 -2.60 11.39
CA GLU A 77 37.05 -1.64 12.15
C GLU A 77 37.85 -0.66 11.29
N SER A 78 38.09 -0.95 10.00
CA SER A 78 39.11 -0.19 9.25
C SER A 78 38.69 0.34 7.88
N SER A 79 37.95 -0.37 7.06
CA SER A 79 37.90 0.01 5.65
C SER A 79 36.59 -0.28 4.91
N ALA A 80 35.96 -1.42 5.09
CA ALA A 80 34.79 -1.76 4.32
C ALA A 80 33.51 -1.18 4.92
N GLY A 81 32.60 -0.77 4.07
CA GLY A 81 31.31 -0.31 4.53
C GLY A 81 30.27 -0.17 3.43
N PHE A 82 29.15 -0.85 3.65
CA PHE A 82 27.87 -0.57 2.98
C PHE A 82 26.78 -0.85 4.02
N TYR A 83 26.24 0.20 4.63
CA TYR A 83 25.40 0.02 5.80
C TYR A 83 24.47 1.20 6.07
N LEU A 84 23.47 0.95 6.89
CA LEU A 84 22.51 1.92 7.44
C LEU A 84 22.64 1.97 8.96
N LEU A 85 22.57 3.17 9.52
CA LEU A 85 22.51 3.42 10.96
C LEU A 85 21.68 4.65 11.28
N GLN A 86 21.19 4.73 12.53
CA GLN A 86 20.52 5.91 13.07
C GLN A 86 21.55 6.90 13.62
N LEU A 87 21.33 8.18 13.35
CA LEU A 87 22.04 9.32 13.95
C LEU A 87 21.12 10.09 14.91
N ASP A 88 21.71 11.10 15.57
CA ASP A 88 20.97 12.08 16.35
C ASP A 88 19.81 12.69 15.56
N ASN A 89 18.74 13.06 16.28
CA ASN A 89 17.53 13.67 15.73
C ASN A 89 16.83 12.79 14.68
N TYR A 90 16.81 11.47 14.92
CA TYR A 90 16.08 10.49 14.10
C TYR A 90 16.44 10.53 12.62
N LYS A 91 17.70 10.87 12.30
CA LYS A 91 18.25 10.80 10.95
C LYS A 91 18.75 9.40 10.64
N VAL A 92 18.73 9.02 9.39
CA VAL A 92 19.34 7.78 8.88
C VAL A 92 20.63 8.15 8.12
N GLU A 93 21.74 7.48 8.43
CA GLU A 93 22.95 7.52 7.62
C GLU A 93 23.03 6.26 6.76
N GLY A 94 23.12 6.45 5.45
CA GLY A 94 23.55 5.44 4.49
C GLY A 94 25.01 5.69 4.08
N ARG A 95 25.86 4.65 4.10
CA ARG A 95 27.27 4.82 3.75
C ARG A 95 27.76 3.72 2.82
N LEU A 96 28.48 4.16 1.79
CA LEU A 96 29.30 3.33 0.91
C LEU A 96 30.79 3.67 1.13
N ARG A 97 31.63 2.65 1.28
CA ARG A 97 33.08 2.81 1.28
C ARG A 97 33.68 1.94 0.19
N VAL A 98 34.35 2.57 -0.79
CA VAL A 98 34.95 1.91 -1.96
C VAL A 98 36.45 1.65 -1.76
N SER A 99 37.11 2.39 -0.84
CA SER A 99 38.48 2.13 -0.39
C SER A 99 38.68 2.65 1.03
N LEU A 100 39.91 2.46 1.57
CA LEU A 100 40.24 2.91 2.93
C LEU A 100 39.99 4.41 3.14
N ASN A 101 40.24 5.23 2.11
CA ASN A 101 40.16 6.69 2.20
C ASN A 101 38.97 7.29 1.44
N ASP A 102 38.27 6.50 0.60
CA ASP A 102 37.19 6.98 -0.24
C ASP A 102 35.86 6.39 0.25
N TYR A 103 34.99 7.26 0.73
CA TYR A 103 33.66 6.90 1.19
C TYR A 103 32.67 7.99 0.82
N PHE A 104 31.43 7.55 0.61
CA PHE A 104 30.28 8.39 0.32
C PHE A 104 29.24 8.19 1.42
N THR A 105 28.57 9.27 1.78
CA THR A 105 27.60 9.25 2.88
C THR A 105 26.37 10.05 2.49
N VAL A 106 25.22 9.46 2.68
CA VAL A 106 23.92 10.11 2.64
C VAL A 106 23.42 10.24 4.07
N VAL A 107 22.95 11.41 4.45
CA VAL A 107 22.28 11.65 5.73
C VAL A 107 20.92 12.27 5.42
N THR A 108 19.86 11.63 5.88
CA THR A 108 18.50 12.11 5.67
C THR A 108 18.18 13.36 6.50
N ALA A 109 17.03 13.96 6.28
CA ALA A 109 16.54 15.08 7.07
C ALA A 109 16.37 14.69 8.56
N GLU A 110 16.20 15.67 9.44
CA GLU A 110 15.83 15.42 10.84
C GLU A 110 14.41 14.87 10.92
N ASN A 111 14.19 13.95 11.85
CA ASN A 111 12.91 13.24 12.06
C ASN A 111 12.44 12.40 10.87
N SER A 112 13.39 11.83 10.11
CA SER A 112 13.09 10.96 8.96
C SER A 112 12.53 9.60 9.37
N ILE A 113 12.76 9.15 10.61
CA ILE A 113 12.16 7.94 11.19
C ILE A 113 11.60 8.27 12.56
N SER A 114 10.58 7.52 12.98
CA SER A 114 9.97 7.64 14.30
C SER A 114 10.43 6.51 15.20
N LEU A 115 10.45 6.74 16.53
CA LEU A 115 10.63 5.66 17.49
C LEU A 115 9.35 4.86 17.65
N GLU A 116 9.54 3.59 18.07
CA GLU A 116 8.43 2.67 18.32
C GLU A 116 7.48 2.53 17.10
N THR A 117 8.04 2.66 15.91
CA THR A 117 7.34 2.56 14.64
C THR A 117 8.22 1.78 13.65
N TRP A 118 7.62 0.84 12.93
CA TRP A 118 8.29 0.15 11.86
C TRP A 118 8.57 1.08 10.68
N ALA A 119 9.80 1.06 10.18
CA ALA A 119 10.22 1.76 8.97
C ALA A 119 10.97 0.80 8.05
N HIS A 120 10.61 0.75 6.78
CA HIS A 120 11.39 0.06 5.78
C HIS A 120 12.53 0.96 5.32
N LEU A 121 13.75 0.45 5.37
CA LEU A 121 14.95 1.15 4.92
C LEU A 121 15.57 0.44 3.74
N ALA A 122 15.99 1.19 2.75
CA ALA A 122 16.85 0.67 1.68
C ALA A 122 18.03 1.60 1.44
N LEU A 123 19.17 1.00 1.12
CA LEU A 123 20.36 1.69 0.62
C LEU A 123 20.72 1.07 -0.73
N THR A 124 20.77 1.88 -1.77
CA THR A 124 21.11 1.44 -3.12
C THR A 124 22.33 2.18 -3.65
N TYR A 125 23.14 1.52 -4.45
CA TYR A 125 24.24 2.10 -5.19
C TYR A 125 24.30 1.52 -6.60
N ASP A 126 24.25 2.37 -7.62
CA ASP A 126 24.20 1.97 -9.03
C ASP A 126 25.50 2.17 -9.81
N GLY A 127 26.56 2.60 -9.11
CA GLY A 127 27.85 2.95 -9.69
C GLY A 127 28.04 4.46 -9.89
N THR A 128 26.98 5.25 -9.78
CA THR A 128 26.96 6.71 -9.94
C THR A 128 26.32 7.45 -8.77
N ASP A 129 25.31 6.85 -8.16
CA ASP A 129 24.54 7.44 -7.07
C ASP A 129 24.38 6.45 -5.91
N LEU A 130 24.48 6.99 -4.70
CA LEU A 130 24.15 6.33 -3.44
C LEU A 130 22.87 6.95 -2.91
N VAL A 131 21.82 6.13 -2.72
CA VAL A 131 20.51 6.60 -2.34
C VAL A 131 20.00 5.87 -1.11
N VAL A 132 19.43 6.61 -0.16
CA VAL A 132 18.66 6.08 0.98
C VAL A 132 17.20 6.25 0.71
N TYR A 133 16.44 5.17 0.88
CA TYR A 133 14.97 5.17 0.85
C TYR A 133 14.41 4.87 2.24
N ILE A 134 13.31 5.53 2.59
CA ILE A 134 12.52 5.26 3.78
C ILE A 134 11.09 5.03 3.34
N ASN A 135 10.52 3.89 3.69
CA ASN A 135 9.18 3.46 3.30
C ASN A 135 8.93 3.56 1.78
N GLY A 136 9.92 3.16 0.98
CA GLY A 136 9.87 3.16 -0.47
C GLY A 136 10.19 4.48 -1.15
N ILE A 137 10.29 5.59 -0.41
CA ILE A 137 10.51 6.95 -0.94
C ILE A 137 11.97 7.37 -0.77
N GLU A 138 12.56 8.04 -1.78
CA GLU A 138 13.90 8.60 -1.67
C GLU A 138 13.96 9.64 -0.54
N ALA A 139 14.74 9.33 0.49
CA ALA A 139 14.96 10.22 1.64
C ALA A 139 16.27 11.01 1.56
N GLY A 140 17.11 10.70 0.59
CA GLY A 140 18.33 11.42 0.28
C GLY A 140 19.25 10.67 -0.65
N SER A 141 20.07 11.40 -1.39
CA SER A 141 21.04 10.85 -2.34
C SER A 141 22.35 11.63 -2.39
N THR A 142 23.40 11.01 -2.93
CA THR A 142 24.69 11.66 -3.21
C THR A 142 25.39 10.97 -4.38
N GLU A 143 26.06 11.76 -5.22
CA GLU A 143 26.93 11.19 -6.25
C GLU A 143 28.03 10.34 -5.59
N ALA A 144 28.21 9.12 -6.08
CA ALA A 144 29.20 8.17 -5.61
C ALA A 144 29.82 7.44 -6.79
N SER A 145 31.07 6.97 -6.65
CA SER A 145 31.76 6.26 -7.73
C SER A 145 32.80 5.28 -7.18
N GLY A 146 33.07 4.25 -7.95
CA GLY A 146 34.09 3.24 -7.64
C GLY A 146 33.52 1.88 -7.33
N GLN A 147 34.38 0.86 -7.30
CA GLN A 147 33.93 -0.52 -7.00
C GLN A 147 33.87 -0.74 -5.49
N ILE A 148 32.91 -1.55 -5.08
CA ILE A 148 32.71 -1.93 -3.69
C ILE A 148 33.93 -2.80 -3.27
N THR A 149 34.55 -2.41 -2.17
CA THR A 149 35.71 -3.13 -1.63
C THR A 149 35.27 -4.51 -1.16
N ASN A 150 35.82 -5.55 -1.77
CA ASN A 150 35.58 -6.92 -1.37
C ASN A 150 36.51 -7.32 -0.23
N GLU A 151 36.17 -6.96 0.98
CA GLU A 151 36.82 -7.48 2.19
C GLU A 151 35.94 -8.55 2.81
N SER A 152 36.53 -9.55 3.47
CA SER A 152 35.80 -10.62 4.17
C SER A 152 35.07 -10.09 5.41
N VAL A 153 34.16 -9.16 5.23
CA VAL A 153 33.37 -8.54 6.30
C VAL A 153 32.03 -9.25 6.37
N PRO A 154 31.61 -9.73 7.55
CA PRO A 154 30.27 -10.30 7.71
C PRO A 154 29.22 -9.20 7.56
N LEU A 155 28.06 -9.55 6.97
CA LEU A 155 26.85 -8.76 7.16
C LEU A 155 26.38 -8.93 8.60
N ARG A 156 25.95 -7.84 9.19
CA ARG A 156 25.36 -7.84 10.54
C ARG A 156 24.01 -7.13 10.54
N VAL A 157 23.15 -7.58 11.42
CA VAL A 157 21.87 -6.93 11.76
C VAL A 157 21.86 -6.70 13.26
N GLY A 158 21.40 -5.54 13.70
CA GLY A 158 21.29 -5.15 15.09
C GLY A 158 22.61 -4.70 15.75
N ARG A 159 23.75 -4.88 15.08
CA ARG A 159 25.04 -4.42 15.61
C ARG A 159 26.06 -4.13 14.52
N LEU A 160 26.47 -2.89 14.39
CA LEU A 160 27.60 -2.51 13.55
C LEU A 160 28.85 -2.27 14.41
N VAL A 161 30.07 -2.33 13.82
CA VAL A 161 31.33 -2.22 14.54
C VAL A 161 32.26 -1.23 13.86
N PHE A 162 32.90 -0.32 14.62
CA PHE A 162 33.93 0.58 14.13
C PHE A 162 34.93 0.90 15.22
N GLN A 163 36.21 0.55 15.00
CA GLN A 163 37.34 0.83 15.92
C GLN A 163 37.07 0.44 17.39
N ASN A 164 36.56 -0.78 17.60
CA ASN A 164 36.13 -1.28 18.90
C ASN A 164 34.93 -0.53 19.52
N THR A 165 34.28 0.33 18.76
CA THR A 165 32.97 0.92 19.12
C THR A 165 31.89 0.07 18.51
N PHE A 166 30.87 -0.24 19.32
CA PHE A 166 29.70 -1.02 18.92
C PHE A 166 28.52 -0.07 18.79
N PHE A 167 27.77 -0.25 17.74
CA PHE A 167 26.53 0.44 17.47
C PHE A 167 25.43 -0.60 17.57
N ASP A 168 24.90 -0.72 18.75
CA ASP A 168 23.92 -1.74 19.11
C ASP A 168 22.52 -1.18 18.95
N LEU A 169 21.65 -1.89 18.23
CA LEU A 169 20.25 -1.55 18.07
C LEU A 169 19.47 -1.88 19.36
N ASP A 170 18.81 -0.92 19.95
CA ASP A 170 17.69 -1.16 20.84
C ASP A 170 16.40 -1.07 19.99
N GLY A 171 15.83 -2.22 19.62
CA GLY A 171 14.76 -2.22 18.65
C GLY A 171 14.45 -3.59 18.08
N ARG A 172 13.86 -3.62 16.90
CA ARG A 172 13.58 -4.85 16.14
C ARG A 172 14.06 -4.69 14.72
N ALA A 173 14.28 -5.82 14.04
CA ALA A 173 14.55 -5.85 12.62
C ALA A 173 13.93 -7.09 11.98
N ASP A 174 13.58 -6.96 10.69
CA ASP A 174 12.91 -7.98 9.90
C ASP A 174 13.17 -7.86 8.40
N GLU A 175 12.92 -8.93 7.65
CA GLU A 175 12.88 -8.95 6.18
C GLU A 175 14.16 -8.36 5.52
N ILE A 176 15.33 -8.81 5.96
CA ILE A 176 16.61 -8.26 5.46
C ILE A 176 16.96 -8.87 4.10
N GLY A 177 16.95 -8.05 3.05
CA GLY A 177 17.34 -8.41 1.68
C GLY A 177 18.71 -7.85 1.29
N LEU A 178 19.53 -8.66 0.61
CA LEU A 178 20.81 -8.26 0.01
C LEU A 178 20.80 -8.55 -1.48
N TRP A 179 21.17 -7.56 -2.28
CA TRP A 179 21.07 -7.58 -3.73
C TRP A 179 22.42 -7.27 -4.39
N ASN A 180 22.76 -7.94 -5.49
CA ASN A 180 23.94 -7.62 -6.30
C ASN A 180 23.62 -6.68 -7.48
N VAL A 181 22.48 -6.01 -7.42
CA VAL A 181 22.00 -4.99 -8.35
C VAL A 181 21.57 -3.76 -7.57
N ALA A 182 21.51 -2.61 -8.21
CA ALA A 182 20.84 -1.43 -7.67
C ALA A 182 19.35 -1.54 -7.94
N LEU A 183 18.55 -1.55 -6.88
CA LEU A 183 17.10 -1.49 -7.00
C LEU A 183 16.68 -0.07 -7.39
N THR A 184 15.71 0.03 -8.28
CA THR A 184 15.02 1.28 -8.57
C THR A 184 14.05 1.63 -7.44
N GLU A 185 13.62 2.87 -7.33
CA GLU A 185 12.62 3.31 -6.34
C GLU A 185 11.36 2.45 -6.40
N GLN A 186 10.83 2.19 -7.60
CA GLN A 186 9.68 1.30 -7.78
C GLN A 186 9.94 -0.12 -7.27
N GLN A 187 11.13 -0.68 -7.50
CA GLN A 187 11.48 -1.99 -6.96
C GLN A 187 11.61 -1.98 -5.44
N VAL A 188 12.18 -0.91 -4.85
CA VAL A 188 12.24 -0.77 -3.39
C VAL A 188 10.84 -0.76 -2.80
N LEU A 189 9.91 -0.04 -3.43
CA LEU A 189 8.51 0.02 -3.03
C LEU A 189 7.82 -1.34 -3.17
N ASP A 190 7.93 -1.98 -4.35
CA ASP A 190 7.30 -3.28 -4.62
C ASP A 190 7.84 -4.37 -3.67
N TYR A 191 9.16 -4.38 -3.43
CA TYR A 191 9.84 -5.39 -2.62
C TYR A 191 9.74 -5.16 -1.10
N MET A 192 9.46 -3.94 -0.68
CA MET A 192 9.13 -3.64 0.72
C MET A 192 7.98 -4.51 1.22
N LEU A 193 7.12 -4.93 0.32
CA LEU A 193 5.81 -5.49 0.58
C LEU A 193 5.65 -6.93 0.06
N ALA A 194 6.69 -7.54 -0.49
CA ALA A 194 6.62 -8.85 -1.14
C ALA A 194 7.51 -9.89 -0.46
N ASP A 195 7.15 -11.17 -0.61
CA ASP A 195 8.11 -12.26 -0.41
C ASP A 195 9.21 -12.15 -1.48
N LEU A 196 10.43 -11.88 -1.06
CA LEU A 196 11.57 -11.65 -1.95
C LEU A 196 12.10 -12.94 -2.60
N THR A 197 11.55 -14.10 -2.26
CA THR A 197 12.06 -15.40 -2.71
C THR A 197 12.04 -15.53 -4.23
N GLY A 198 13.21 -15.63 -4.84
CA GLY A 198 13.36 -15.84 -6.28
C GLY A 198 13.47 -14.57 -7.11
N GLU A 199 13.48 -13.40 -6.49
CA GLU A 199 13.64 -12.12 -7.18
C GLU A 199 15.02 -11.99 -7.85
N GLU A 200 15.07 -11.32 -9.00
CA GLU A 200 16.28 -11.16 -9.79
C GLU A 200 17.29 -10.24 -9.07
N GLY A 201 18.52 -10.72 -8.93
CA GLY A 201 19.58 -9.99 -8.24
C GLY A 201 19.62 -10.18 -6.73
N LEU A 202 18.62 -10.82 -6.12
CA LEU A 202 18.64 -11.18 -4.71
C LEU A 202 19.73 -12.24 -4.46
N VAL A 203 20.62 -12.00 -3.50
CA VAL A 203 21.72 -12.90 -3.16
C VAL A 203 21.71 -13.35 -1.70
N GLY A 204 20.86 -12.78 -0.88
CA GLY A 204 20.61 -13.19 0.51
C GLY A 204 19.30 -12.60 1.02
N TYR A 205 18.54 -13.39 1.78
CA TYR A 205 17.26 -12.96 2.34
C TYR A 205 17.00 -13.63 3.69
N TRP A 206 16.86 -12.83 4.74
CA TRP A 206 16.63 -13.30 6.11
C TRP A 206 15.34 -12.68 6.61
N ASN A 207 14.26 -13.46 6.50
CA ASN A 207 12.90 -13.05 6.86
C ASN A 207 12.52 -13.36 8.31
N PHE A 208 13.43 -13.91 9.10
CA PHE A 208 13.30 -14.21 10.53
C PHE A 208 12.00 -14.91 10.95
N ASN A 209 11.47 -15.80 10.11
CA ASN A 209 10.21 -16.50 10.37
C ASN A 209 10.38 -17.85 11.10
N GLU A 210 11.58 -18.17 11.61
CA GLU A 210 11.83 -19.44 12.32
C GLU A 210 11.17 -19.51 13.69
N GLY A 211 10.95 -18.38 14.36
CA GLY A 211 10.29 -18.26 15.66
C GLY A 211 11.04 -18.90 16.83
N SER A 212 12.18 -19.55 16.60
CA SER A 212 13.02 -20.18 17.63
C SER A 212 14.39 -20.58 17.08
N GLY A 213 15.36 -20.74 17.99
CA GLY A 213 16.72 -21.20 17.65
C GLY A 213 17.68 -20.02 17.44
N GLU A 214 18.92 -20.37 17.02
CA GLU A 214 20.05 -19.42 16.86
C GLU A 214 20.49 -19.29 15.38
N THR A 215 19.68 -19.74 14.43
CA THR A 215 19.98 -19.67 13.01
C THR A 215 18.95 -18.81 12.32
N ALA A 216 19.40 -17.75 11.64
CA ALA A 216 18.63 -17.00 10.68
C ALA A 216 18.81 -17.66 9.31
N ASN A 217 17.81 -18.33 8.80
CA ASN A 217 17.90 -19.02 7.52
C ASN A 217 17.91 -18.01 6.36
N ASP A 218 18.72 -18.29 5.36
CA ASP A 218 18.72 -17.58 4.10
C ASP A 218 17.61 -18.17 3.21
N ALA A 219 16.53 -17.43 3.04
CA ALA A 219 15.37 -17.80 2.22
C ALA A 219 15.61 -17.55 0.72
N SER A 220 16.69 -16.85 0.33
CA SER A 220 17.06 -16.64 -1.07
C SER A 220 17.42 -17.91 -1.83
N GLY A 221 17.69 -19.00 -1.08
CA GLY A 221 18.11 -20.29 -1.64
C GLY A 221 19.62 -20.47 -1.85
N TYR A 222 20.43 -19.46 -1.58
CA TYR A 222 21.90 -19.56 -1.69
C TYR A 222 22.57 -20.18 -0.47
N GLY A 223 21.87 -20.36 0.66
CA GLY A 223 22.33 -21.04 1.86
C GLY A 223 23.30 -20.21 2.72
N ASN A 224 23.22 -18.91 2.66
CA ASN A 224 24.05 -17.97 3.42
C ASN A 224 23.44 -17.71 4.81
N HIS A 225 23.23 -18.76 5.59
CA HIS A 225 22.58 -18.67 6.90
C HIS A 225 23.35 -17.77 7.87
N GLY A 226 22.62 -16.99 8.66
CA GLY A 226 23.14 -16.17 9.75
C GLY A 226 23.12 -16.90 11.08
N THR A 227 23.98 -16.45 12.00
CA THR A 227 23.93 -16.87 13.40
C THR A 227 23.34 -15.74 14.24
N ILE A 228 22.28 -16.06 14.97
CA ILE A 228 21.65 -15.18 15.95
C ILE A 228 22.44 -15.28 17.26
N SER A 229 22.84 -14.16 17.84
CA SER A 229 23.53 -14.09 19.13
C SER A 229 22.73 -13.16 20.06
N ASN A 230 22.21 -13.73 21.13
CA ASN A 230 21.42 -13.12 22.21
C ASN A 230 20.04 -12.55 21.80
N ALA A 231 19.87 -12.04 20.58
CA ALA A 231 18.57 -11.52 20.12
C ALA A 231 17.43 -12.52 20.31
N THR A 232 16.25 -12.04 20.62
CA THR A 232 15.07 -12.86 20.94
C THR A 232 14.01 -12.75 19.84
N TRP A 233 13.17 -13.75 19.74
CA TRP A 233 12.07 -13.78 18.79
C TRP A 233 10.89 -12.95 19.32
N SER A 234 10.24 -12.22 18.40
CA SER A 234 9.05 -11.42 18.68
C SER A 234 7.98 -11.69 17.61
N THR A 235 6.74 -11.60 17.99
CA THR A 235 5.58 -11.65 17.09
C THR A 235 5.08 -10.23 16.70
N ASP A 236 5.72 -9.19 17.21
CA ASP A 236 5.45 -7.81 16.83
C ASP A 236 6.28 -7.53 15.56
N ILE A 237 5.76 -7.98 14.45
CA ILE A 237 6.32 -7.89 13.12
C ILE A 237 6.01 -6.55 12.46
N PRO A 238 6.73 -6.16 11.39
CA PRO A 238 6.28 -5.05 10.57
C PRO A 238 4.81 -5.29 10.21
N GLY A 239 3.96 -4.35 10.52
CA GLY A 239 2.55 -4.38 10.14
C GLY A 239 2.45 -4.27 8.62
N TYR A 240 2.87 -5.34 7.94
CA TYR A 240 2.68 -5.49 6.53
C TYR A 240 1.33 -6.16 6.30
N LEU A 241 0.40 -5.35 6.13
CA LEU A 241 -0.84 -5.70 5.44
C LEU A 241 -0.61 -5.27 4.00
N GLY A 242 -0.66 -6.20 3.07
CA GLY A 242 -0.41 -5.99 1.63
C GLY A 242 -1.02 -4.69 1.09
N PRO A 243 -0.81 -4.31 -0.16
CA PRO A 243 -1.40 -3.09 -0.67
C PRO A 243 -2.85 -3.10 -0.24
N ALA A 244 -3.22 -2.13 0.60
CA ALA A 244 -4.52 -2.13 1.26
C ALA A 244 -5.57 -2.28 0.15
N THR A 245 -6.20 -3.45 0.07
CA THR A 245 -7.33 -3.68 -0.85
C THR A 245 -8.58 -2.98 -0.35
N VAL A 246 -8.40 -2.05 0.58
CA VAL A 246 -9.46 -1.25 1.15
C VAL A 246 -10.07 -0.33 0.11
N VAL A 247 -11.32 0.00 0.32
CA VAL A 247 -12.06 0.93 -0.52
C VAL A 247 -12.73 2.00 0.33
N ILE A 248 -12.90 3.18 -0.23
CA ILE A 248 -13.77 4.21 0.34
C ILE A 248 -15.20 3.69 0.22
N ASN A 249 -15.90 3.55 1.34
CA ASN A 249 -17.21 2.89 1.41
C ASN A 249 -18.36 3.83 1.63
N GLU A 250 -18.22 4.80 2.51
CA GLU A 250 -19.25 5.80 2.81
C GLU A 250 -18.60 7.15 3.11
N ILE A 251 -19.25 8.23 2.78
CA ILE A 251 -18.90 9.59 3.21
C ILE A 251 -20.11 10.31 3.77
N LEU A 252 -19.86 11.14 4.77
CA LEU A 252 -20.81 12.12 5.27
C LEU A 252 -20.15 13.51 5.26
N ALA A 253 -20.36 14.28 4.19
CA ALA A 253 -19.68 15.55 3.96
C ALA A 253 -20.54 16.76 4.40
N SER A 254 -21.44 16.59 5.31
CA SER A 254 -22.19 17.64 6.04
C SER A 254 -22.88 16.98 7.23
N ASN A 255 -22.13 16.71 8.29
CA ASN A 255 -22.66 16.12 9.51
C ASN A 255 -23.11 17.22 10.49
N THR A 256 -24.38 17.21 10.83
CA THR A 256 -24.95 18.19 11.78
C THR A 256 -25.65 17.54 12.97
N SER A 257 -25.98 16.24 12.86
CA SER A 257 -26.76 15.57 13.92
C SER A 257 -26.68 14.04 13.89
N CYS A 258 -25.93 13.42 12.96
CA CYS A 258 -25.89 11.96 12.85
C CYS A 258 -25.13 11.30 13.99
N CYS A 259 -23.85 11.50 14.01
CA CYS A 259 -22.86 10.78 14.81
C CYS A 259 -21.75 11.73 15.21
N THR A 260 -21.18 11.51 16.40
CA THR A 260 -20.09 12.32 16.92
C THR A 260 -18.81 11.51 16.98
N ASP A 261 -17.69 12.21 16.91
CA ASP A 261 -16.39 11.69 17.28
C ASP A 261 -16.29 11.38 18.78
N GLU A 262 -15.11 11.01 19.28
CA GLU A 262 -14.84 10.74 20.69
C GLU A 262 -14.88 11.98 21.57
N ASN A 263 -14.79 13.20 21.01
CA ASN A 263 -14.87 14.47 21.71
C ASN A 263 -16.32 14.98 21.84
N GLY A 264 -17.22 14.42 21.06
CA GLY A 264 -18.64 14.75 21.02
C GLY A 264 -18.99 15.78 19.96
N ASP A 265 -18.08 16.04 19.00
CA ASP A 265 -18.26 16.97 17.88
C ASP A 265 -18.89 16.26 16.66
N TYR A 266 -19.65 17.01 15.87
CA TYR A 266 -20.30 16.50 14.65
C TYR A 266 -19.41 16.78 13.45
N ASP A 267 -18.40 15.94 13.26
CA ASP A 267 -17.46 16.08 12.16
C ASP A 267 -17.84 15.26 10.95
N ASP A 268 -17.45 15.72 9.79
CA ASP A 268 -17.58 14.96 8.56
C ASP A 268 -16.70 13.71 8.62
N TYR A 269 -17.10 12.62 7.95
CA TYR A 269 -16.30 11.39 7.97
C TYR A 269 -16.17 10.73 6.60
N ILE A 270 -15.10 9.95 6.50
CA ILE A 270 -14.83 9.01 5.42
C ILE A 270 -14.76 7.62 6.04
N GLU A 271 -15.60 6.71 5.59
CA GLU A 271 -15.52 5.31 6.00
C GLU A 271 -14.71 4.51 4.99
N ILE A 272 -13.79 3.73 5.50
CA ILE A 272 -12.95 2.79 4.75
C ILE A 272 -13.41 1.37 5.07
N TYR A 273 -13.61 0.56 4.03
CA TYR A 273 -14.02 -0.84 4.13
C TYR A 273 -12.90 -1.77 3.65
N ASN A 274 -12.68 -2.85 4.37
CA ASN A 274 -11.77 -3.92 3.97
C ASN A 274 -12.55 -5.10 3.36
N PRO A 275 -12.62 -5.22 2.02
CA PRO A 275 -13.26 -6.36 1.34
C PRO A 275 -12.40 -7.62 1.31
N GLY A 276 -11.17 -7.56 1.80
CA GLY A 276 -10.20 -8.68 1.79
C GLY A 276 -10.51 -9.75 2.83
N ASP A 277 -9.78 -10.86 2.73
CA ASP A 277 -9.87 -11.99 3.67
C ASP A 277 -8.88 -11.87 4.85
N GLU A 278 -7.98 -10.86 4.81
CA GLU A 278 -6.98 -10.58 5.84
C GLU A 278 -7.17 -9.16 6.41
N PRO A 279 -6.70 -8.87 7.64
CA PRO A 279 -6.72 -7.52 8.18
C PRO A 279 -5.95 -6.55 7.30
N ALA A 280 -6.42 -5.31 7.15
CA ALA A 280 -5.77 -4.26 6.36
C ALA A 280 -5.39 -3.06 7.24
N ASP A 281 -4.12 -2.64 7.22
CA ASP A 281 -3.66 -1.42 7.89
C ASP A 281 -3.63 -0.25 6.90
N ILE A 282 -4.32 0.82 7.22
CA ILE A 282 -4.29 2.06 6.43
C ILE A 282 -3.27 3.07 6.99
N GLY A 283 -2.59 2.73 8.09
CA GLY A 283 -1.50 3.55 8.64
C GLY A 283 -0.35 3.67 7.65
N GLY A 284 0.09 4.90 7.40
CA GLY A 284 1.11 5.20 6.39
C GLY A 284 0.58 5.48 4.99
N LEU A 285 -0.69 5.18 4.69
CA LEU A 285 -1.33 5.66 3.47
C LEU A 285 -1.52 7.17 3.50
N PHE A 286 -1.71 7.75 2.33
CA PHE A 286 -2.01 9.17 2.18
C PHE A 286 -3.45 9.37 1.76
N ILE A 287 -4.14 10.27 2.42
CA ILE A 287 -5.50 10.69 2.08
C ILE A 287 -5.51 12.16 1.63
N THR A 288 -6.37 12.49 0.68
CA THR A 288 -6.47 13.86 0.15
C THR A 288 -7.86 14.16 -0.37
N ASN A 289 -8.23 15.44 -0.35
CA ASN A 289 -9.37 16.01 -1.07
C ASN A 289 -8.96 16.74 -2.37
N THR A 290 -7.66 16.68 -2.76
CA THR A 290 -7.07 17.39 -3.89
C THR A 290 -6.17 16.46 -4.71
N LEU A 291 -6.74 15.67 -5.64
CA LEU A 291 -6.01 14.57 -6.32
C LEU A 291 -4.82 15.03 -7.19
N GLU A 292 -4.75 16.30 -7.57
CA GLU A 292 -3.72 16.83 -8.49
C GLU A 292 -2.55 17.50 -7.76
N ASN A 293 -2.56 17.57 -6.43
CA ASN A 293 -1.54 18.26 -5.64
C ASN A 293 -1.03 17.41 -4.48
N ALA A 294 0.02 16.64 -4.72
CA ALA A 294 0.62 15.74 -3.74
C ALA A 294 1.19 16.47 -2.50
N ASP A 295 1.50 17.77 -2.60
CA ASP A 295 1.97 18.57 -1.46
C ASP A 295 0.87 18.79 -0.38
N GLU A 296 -0.40 18.50 -0.73
CA GLU A 296 -1.56 18.65 0.16
C GLU A 296 -2.08 17.27 0.66
N TYR A 297 -1.34 16.19 0.41
CA TYR A 297 -1.72 14.87 0.88
C TYR A 297 -1.41 14.70 2.36
N PHE A 298 -2.40 14.29 3.15
CA PHE A 298 -2.23 14.01 4.56
C PHE A 298 -1.84 12.54 4.78
N GLN A 299 -0.75 12.28 5.48
CA GLN A 299 -0.35 10.92 5.83
C GLN A 299 -1.09 10.45 7.08
N ILE A 300 -1.84 9.35 6.95
CA ILE A 300 -2.45 8.67 8.09
C ILE A 300 -1.32 8.13 8.98
N PRO A 301 -1.31 8.44 10.30
CA PRO A 301 -0.26 7.99 11.18
C PRO A 301 -0.10 6.47 11.17
N SER A 302 1.12 5.97 11.02
CA SER A 302 1.45 4.54 10.99
C SER A 302 1.82 4.00 12.37
N GLY A 303 1.78 2.66 12.52
CA GLY A 303 2.20 1.99 13.75
C GLY A 303 1.21 2.09 14.90
N ASN A 304 -0.08 2.23 14.61
CA ASN A 304 -1.15 2.26 15.59
C ASN A 304 -2.21 1.21 15.24
N ASP A 305 -2.55 0.37 16.20
CA ASP A 305 -3.55 -0.70 15.99
C ASP A 305 -4.94 -0.16 15.58
N SER A 306 -5.24 1.13 15.86
CA SER A 306 -6.51 1.74 15.47
C SER A 306 -6.64 1.99 13.95
N THR A 307 -5.56 1.88 13.19
CA THR A 307 -5.58 1.97 11.71
C THR A 307 -5.80 0.63 11.02
N ILE A 308 -5.90 -0.47 11.79
CA ILE A 308 -6.10 -1.82 11.29
C ILE A 308 -7.61 -2.11 11.13
N ILE A 309 -7.99 -2.57 9.94
CA ILE A 309 -9.37 -2.93 9.60
C ILE A 309 -9.47 -4.45 9.43
N ASP A 310 -10.22 -5.11 10.29
CA ASP A 310 -10.45 -6.56 10.17
C ASP A 310 -11.10 -6.94 8.82
N PRO A 311 -10.97 -8.20 8.36
CA PRO A 311 -11.67 -8.69 7.17
C PRO A 311 -13.19 -8.42 7.24
N GLY A 312 -13.72 -7.75 6.22
CA GLY A 312 -15.12 -7.32 6.18
C GLY A 312 -15.47 -6.20 7.17
N GLY A 313 -14.47 -5.59 7.80
CA GLY A 313 -14.64 -4.50 8.77
C GLY A 313 -14.63 -3.11 8.14
N PHE A 314 -14.98 -2.13 8.96
CA PHE A 314 -15.08 -0.71 8.60
C PHE A 314 -14.26 0.15 9.56
N LEU A 315 -13.75 1.27 9.08
CA LEU A 315 -13.02 2.25 9.88
C LEU A 315 -13.40 3.67 9.46
N LEU A 316 -13.75 4.50 10.44
CA LEU A 316 -14.05 5.91 10.20
C LEU A 316 -12.78 6.77 10.33
N LEU A 317 -12.58 7.64 9.38
CA LEU A 317 -11.63 8.75 9.43
C LEU A 317 -12.45 10.05 9.53
N TRP A 318 -12.21 10.82 10.58
CA TRP A 318 -12.81 12.13 10.80
C TRP A 318 -12.09 13.18 9.93
N ALA A 319 -12.83 13.81 9.03
CA ALA A 319 -12.30 14.74 8.02
C ALA A 319 -12.58 16.19 8.47
N ASP A 320 -11.84 16.64 9.47
CA ASP A 320 -12.11 17.85 10.27
C ASP A 320 -10.93 18.85 10.30
N ASP A 321 -9.78 18.49 9.66
CA ASP A 321 -8.51 19.23 9.71
C ASP A 321 -7.94 19.42 11.14
N GLU A 322 -8.35 18.57 12.09
CA GLU A 322 -7.96 18.61 13.50
C GLU A 322 -7.13 17.37 13.92
N SER A 323 -6.10 17.05 13.13
CA SER A 323 -5.26 15.85 13.29
C SER A 323 -4.58 15.70 14.67
N GLU A 324 -4.52 16.75 15.47
CA GLU A 324 -4.06 16.70 16.87
C GLU A 324 -5.06 16.04 17.83
N GLN A 325 -6.30 15.83 17.44
CA GLN A 325 -7.31 15.16 18.25
C GLN A 325 -7.11 13.65 18.32
N GLY A 326 -6.49 13.03 17.27
CA GLY A 326 -6.26 11.60 17.31
C GLY A 326 -5.75 11.03 15.98
N VAL A 327 -5.40 9.74 15.99
CA VAL A 327 -4.85 9.03 14.82
C VAL A 327 -5.87 8.94 13.68
N LEU A 328 -7.16 8.92 13.99
CA LEU A 328 -8.25 8.81 13.01
C LEU A 328 -8.82 10.16 12.57
N HIS A 329 -8.27 11.28 13.07
CA HIS A 329 -8.56 12.63 12.61
C HIS A 329 -7.57 13.02 11.52
N VAL A 330 -8.09 13.29 10.33
CA VAL A 330 -7.25 13.54 9.15
C VAL A 330 -7.27 15.02 8.77
N GLY A 331 -6.09 15.53 8.38
CA GLY A 331 -5.88 16.94 8.06
C GLY A 331 -6.49 17.35 6.70
N ILE A 332 -7.73 16.96 6.44
CA ILE A 332 -8.51 17.37 5.28
C ILE A 332 -9.96 17.64 5.69
N GLU A 333 -10.63 18.52 4.97
CA GLU A 333 -12.08 18.78 5.12
C GLU A 333 -12.85 18.26 3.91
N LEU A 334 -14.09 17.80 4.11
CA LEU A 334 -14.98 17.42 3.02
C LEU A 334 -15.81 18.62 2.57
N GLY A 335 -15.86 18.85 1.26
CA GLY A 335 -16.77 19.82 0.68
C GLY A 335 -18.13 19.18 0.35
N SER A 336 -19.22 19.91 0.52
CA SER A 336 -20.56 19.42 0.19
C SER A 336 -21.03 19.73 -1.24
N SER A 337 -20.23 20.41 -2.07
CA SER A 337 -20.59 20.77 -3.45
C SER A 337 -20.28 19.65 -4.46
N ASP A 338 -20.90 19.74 -5.65
CA ASP A 338 -20.62 18.83 -6.76
C ASP A 338 -19.16 18.92 -7.25
N GLY A 339 -18.58 17.77 -7.57
CA GLY A 339 -17.22 17.64 -8.11
C GLY A 339 -16.10 17.60 -7.08
N ASN A 340 -16.40 17.57 -5.79
CA ASN A 340 -15.38 17.29 -4.77
C ASN A 340 -14.83 15.88 -4.90
N GLN A 341 -13.62 15.70 -4.43
CA GLN A 341 -12.84 14.47 -4.62
C GLN A 341 -12.25 13.98 -3.29
N ILE A 342 -12.02 12.68 -3.21
CA ILE A 342 -11.23 12.03 -2.16
C ILE A 342 -10.31 11.04 -2.85
N GLY A 343 -9.07 10.95 -2.42
CA GLY A 343 -8.11 9.95 -2.88
C GLY A 343 -7.39 9.31 -1.72
N LEU A 344 -7.19 8.00 -1.83
CA LEU A 344 -6.37 7.21 -0.94
C LEU A 344 -5.19 6.68 -1.76
N TYR A 345 -3.96 6.93 -1.30
CA TYR A 345 -2.74 6.63 -2.03
C TYR A 345 -1.76 5.86 -1.17
N LEU A 346 -0.90 5.05 -1.82
CA LEU A 346 0.27 4.46 -1.16
C LEU A 346 1.30 5.55 -0.80
N ALA A 347 2.31 5.16 -0.05
CA ALA A 347 3.40 6.03 0.39
C ALA A 347 4.20 6.69 -0.75
N ASP A 348 4.12 6.18 -1.98
CA ASP A 348 4.72 6.76 -3.18
C ASP A 348 3.97 7.99 -3.73
N LEU A 349 2.83 8.37 -3.13
CA LEU A 349 1.97 9.49 -3.52
C LEU A 349 1.43 9.42 -4.97
N THR A 350 1.68 8.32 -5.67
CA THR A 350 1.30 8.12 -7.08
C THR A 350 0.44 6.87 -7.30
N THR A 351 0.65 5.83 -6.52
CA THR A 351 -0.15 4.62 -6.59
C THR A 351 -1.49 4.82 -5.89
N VAL A 352 -2.54 4.78 -6.66
CA VAL A 352 -3.92 4.95 -6.18
C VAL A 352 -4.38 3.67 -5.51
N VAL A 353 -4.79 3.73 -4.25
CA VAL A 353 -5.52 2.67 -3.57
C VAL A 353 -7.00 2.74 -3.96
N ASP A 354 -7.64 3.91 -3.76
CA ASP A 354 -9.00 4.17 -4.21
C ASP A 354 -9.24 5.67 -4.39
N THR A 355 -10.22 6.04 -5.22
CA THR A 355 -10.64 7.43 -5.41
C THR A 355 -12.13 7.56 -5.58
N LEU A 356 -12.66 8.62 -5.02
CA LEU A 356 -14.06 9.01 -5.16
C LEU A 356 -14.16 10.44 -5.67
N THR A 357 -14.91 10.65 -6.74
CA THR A 357 -15.44 11.97 -7.10
C THR A 357 -16.94 11.95 -6.80
N TYR A 358 -17.39 12.82 -5.92
CA TYR A 358 -18.76 12.81 -5.46
C TYR A 358 -19.53 14.08 -5.84
N ILE A 359 -20.84 13.93 -5.83
CA ILE A 359 -21.80 14.97 -6.21
C ILE A 359 -22.22 15.75 -4.96
N GLU A 360 -23.05 16.80 -5.17
CA GLU A 360 -23.58 17.63 -4.08
C GLU A 360 -24.14 16.82 -2.93
N GLN A 361 -23.73 17.13 -1.71
CA GLN A 361 -24.13 16.43 -0.49
C GLN A 361 -25.20 17.18 0.27
N THR A 362 -26.05 16.44 0.98
CA THR A 362 -27.12 16.98 1.84
C THR A 362 -26.77 16.68 3.29
N SER A 363 -27.04 17.62 4.20
CA SER A 363 -26.73 17.43 5.64
C SER A 363 -27.42 16.17 6.20
N ASP A 364 -26.66 15.41 6.96
CA ASP A 364 -27.05 14.16 7.61
C ASP A 364 -27.55 13.07 6.65
N VAL A 365 -27.13 13.13 5.39
CA VAL A 365 -27.35 12.12 4.36
C VAL A 365 -25.99 11.62 3.87
N ALA A 366 -25.71 10.34 4.10
CA ALA A 366 -24.51 9.70 3.63
C ALA A 366 -24.56 9.40 2.13
N PHE A 367 -23.38 9.34 1.51
CA PHE A 367 -23.19 8.86 0.14
C PHE A 367 -22.25 7.66 0.20
N GLY A 368 -22.80 6.47 -0.03
CA GLY A 368 -22.10 5.22 0.24
C GLY A 368 -22.30 4.15 -0.83
N ASN A 369 -21.43 3.16 -0.77
CA ASN A 369 -21.46 1.96 -1.60
C ASN A 369 -22.54 0.99 -1.12
N TYR A 370 -23.42 0.57 -2.00
CA TYR A 370 -24.35 -0.51 -1.68
C TYR A 370 -24.46 -1.54 -2.82
N PRO A 371 -24.16 -2.83 -2.52
CA PRO A 371 -23.52 -3.36 -1.31
C PRO A 371 -22.11 -2.79 -1.08
N ASP A 372 -21.57 -2.95 0.15
CA ASP A 372 -20.26 -2.46 0.55
C ASP A 372 -19.17 -2.83 -0.47
N GLY A 373 -18.31 -1.87 -0.79
CA GLY A 373 -17.20 -2.03 -1.72
C GLY A 373 -17.59 -2.30 -3.18
N SER A 374 -18.87 -2.22 -3.54
CA SER A 374 -19.35 -2.57 -4.89
C SER A 374 -19.05 -1.54 -5.98
N GLY A 375 -18.64 -0.33 -5.61
CA GLY A 375 -18.53 0.82 -6.50
C GLY A 375 -19.89 1.42 -6.90
N HIS A 376 -20.98 0.97 -6.29
CA HIS A 376 -22.32 1.48 -6.54
C HIS A 376 -22.73 2.48 -5.49
N TRP A 377 -22.53 3.75 -5.79
CA TRP A 377 -22.77 4.87 -4.89
C TRP A 377 -24.20 5.35 -4.91
N LEU A 378 -24.80 5.49 -3.73
CA LEU A 378 -26.14 6.03 -3.55
C LEU A 378 -26.26 6.83 -2.26
N TYR A 379 -27.26 7.71 -2.18
CA TYR A 379 -27.60 8.37 -0.93
C TYR A 379 -28.36 7.42 -0.01
N MET A 380 -28.01 7.45 1.27
CA MET A 380 -28.59 6.58 2.29
C MET A 380 -28.64 7.26 3.65
N ASN A 381 -29.28 6.64 4.63
CA ASN A 381 -29.06 7.00 6.02
C ASN A 381 -27.61 6.67 6.39
N PRO A 382 -26.92 7.51 7.15
CA PRO A 382 -25.58 7.20 7.61
C PRO A 382 -25.53 5.87 8.39
N THR A 383 -24.48 5.07 8.11
CA THR A 383 -24.25 3.75 8.74
C THR A 383 -22.82 3.63 9.29
N PRO A 384 -22.34 4.59 10.11
CA PRO A 384 -20.96 4.67 10.53
C PRO A 384 -20.49 3.43 11.27
N GLY A 385 -19.47 2.74 10.76
CA GLY A 385 -18.89 1.53 11.31
C GLY A 385 -19.70 0.26 11.06
N GLU A 386 -20.74 0.31 10.23
CA GLU A 386 -21.60 -0.83 9.92
C GLU A 386 -21.82 -0.96 8.41
N SER A 387 -22.28 -2.13 7.97
CA SER A 387 -22.60 -2.39 6.56
C SER A 387 -23.66 -1.43 6.05
N ASN A 388 -23.40 -0.86 4.88
CA ASN A 388 -24.31 0.09 4.22
C ASN A 388 -25.67 -0.53 3.92
N THR A 389 -26.71 0.28 4.05
CA THR A 389 -28.09 -0.09 3.69
C THR A 389 -28.58 0.78 2.53
N ASN A 390 -29.57 0.30 1.78
CA ASN A 390 -30.20 1.12 0.74
C ASN A 390 -31.40 1.93 1.27
N GLU A 391 -31.45 2.14 2.58
CA GLU A 391 -32.53 2.87 3.22
C GLU A 391 -32.21 4.36 3.29
N LEU A 392 -33.16 5.20 2.93
CA LEU A 392 -33.11 6.64 3.12
C LEU A 392 -34.43 7.11 3.74
N SER A 393 -34.35 7.90 4.80
CA SER A 393 -35.54 8.41 5.48
C SER A 393 -36.38 9.28 4.53
N ILE A 394 -37.71 9.21 4.67
CA ILE A 394 -38.64 9.95 3.81
C ILE A 394 -38.41 11.47 3.85
N ASP A 395 -37.99 12.00 4.96
CA ASP A 395 -37.72 13.44 5.11
C ASP A 395 -36.56 13.92 4.23
N HIS A 396 -35.56 13.05 3.97
CA HIS A 396 -34.42 13.35 3.12
C HIS A 396 -34.68 13.07 1.63
N VAL A 397 -35.60 12.16 1.29
CA VAL A 397 -35.93 11.84 -0.12
C VAL A 397 -36.39 13.07 -0.92
N TYR A 398 -37.06 14.04 -0.27
CA TYR A 398 -37.54 15.26 -0.92
C TYR A 398 -36.50 16.36 -1.09
N SER A 399 -35.35 16.27 -0.42
CA SER A 399 -34.26 17.25 -0.48
C SER A 399 -33.16 16.88 -1.47
N MET A 400 -33.19 15.68 -2.04
CA MET A 400 -32.15 15.21 -2.96
C MET A 400 -32.25 15.88 -4.34
N PRO A 401 -31.11 16.23 -4.96
CA PRO A 401 -31.09 16.72 -6.34
C PRO A 401 -31.67 15.68 -7.31
N GLU A 402 -32.50 16.11 -8.24
CA GLU A 402 -32.94 15.28 -9.38
C GLU A 402 -31.83 15.21 -10.42
N MET A 403 -30.80 14.41 -10.19
CA MET A 403 -29.62 14.38 -11.07
C MET A 403 -29.52 13.07 -11.85
N TYR A 404 -29.18 13.24 -13.14
CA TYR A 404 -28.68 12.13 -13.96
C TYR A 404 -27.19 11.93 -13.70
N SER A 405 -26.77 10.69 -13.49
CA SER A 405 -25.36 10.34 -13.36
C SER A 405 -25.05 8.99 -14.00
N LEU A 406 -23.86 8.86 -14.56
CA LEU A 406 -23.30 7.60 -15.03
C LEU A 406 -22.04 7.33 -14.21
N TYR A 407 -22.01 6.24 -13.45
CA TYR A 407 -20.88 5.91 -12.59
C TYR A 407 -19.78 5.15 -13.32
N GLN A 408 -18.57 5.10 -12.75
CA GLN A 408 -17.51 4.26 -13.24
C GLN A 408 -17.93 2.80 -13.12
N ASN A 409 -17.65 2.00 -14.14
CA ASN A 409 -17.95 0.56 -14.07
C ASN A 409 -17.02 -0.12 -13.05
N PHE A 410 -17.55 -1.10 -12.35
CA PHE A 410 -16.80 -1.89 -11.38
C PHE A 410 -17.03 -3.40 -11.61
N PRO A 411 -15.94 -4.21 -11.54
CA PRO A 411 -14.53 -3.80 -11.52
C PRO A 411 -14.09 -3.08 -12.79
N ASN A 412 -13.02 -2.25 -12.70
CA ASN A 412 -12.33 -1.64 -13.83
C ASN A 412 -10.84 -1.46 -13.51
N PRO A 413 -9.90 -2.20 -14.11
CA PRO A 413 -10.13 -3.17 -15.20
C PRO A 413 -11.00 -4.37 -14.80
N PHE A 414 -11.65 -5.03 -15.75
CA PHE A 414 -12.56 -6.15 -15.50
C PHE A 414 -12.27 -7.40 -16.36
N ASN A 415 -12.73 -8.60 -15.90
CA ASN A 415 -12.60 -9.88 -16.60
C ASN A 415 -13.64 -10.91 -16.12
N PRO A 416 -14.58 -11.43 -16.92
CA PRO A 416 -15.09 -10.80 -18.14
C PRO A 416 -16.33 -9.92 -17.86
N VAL A 417 -16.78 -9.80 -16.60
CA VAL A 417 -18.03 -9.12 -16.22
C VAL A 417 -17.72 -7.83 -15.47
N THR A 418 -18.47 -6.79 -15.79
CA THR A 418 -18.46 -5.53 -15.05
C THR A 418 -19.88 -4.99 -14.89
N THR A 419 -20.09 -4.20 -13.85
CA THR A 419 -21.36 -3.55 -13.57
C THR A 419 -21.25 -2.05 -13.81
N ILE A 420 -22.23 -1.45 -14.45
CA ILE A 420 -22.32 -0.02 -14.75
C ILE A 420 -23.52 0.53 -14.00
N GLY A 421 -23.29 1.31 -12.95
CA GLY A 421 -24.31 2.02 -12.19
C GLY A 421 -24.68 3.35 -12.84
N TYR A 422 -25.91 3.80 -12.64
CA TYR A 422 -26.38 5.12 -13.09
C TYR A 422 -27.59 5.59 -12.30
N ASN A 423 -27.71 6.92 -12.14
CA ASN A 423 -28.87 7.57 -11.58
C ASN A 423 -29.72 8.23 -12.68
N ILE A 424 -31.01 8.19 -12.51
CA ILE A 424 -31.97 8.86 -13.39
C ILE A 424 -33.12 9.47 -12.56
N PRO A 425 -33.72 10.59 -13.00
CA PRO A 425 -35.00 11.04 -12.48
C PRO A 425 -36.10 9.97 -12.68
N GLN A 426 -37.13 10.01 -11.87
CA GLN A 426 -38.25 9.10 -12.02
C GLN A 426 -38.87 9.19 -13.45
N ASP A 427 -39.25 8.03 -13.97
CA ASP A 427 -39.95 7.91 -15.26
C ASP A 427 -39.13 8.37 -16.51
N ALA A 428 -37.83 8.19 -16.53
CA ALA A 428 -37.00 8.53 -17.66
C ALA A 428 -36.84 7.37 -18.69
N ILE A 429 -36.69 7.72 -19.97
CA ILE A 429 -36.26 6.78 -21.00
C ILE A 429 -34.74 6.81 -21.01
N VAL A 430 -34.11 5.66 -20.77
CA VAL A 430 -32.67 5.50 -20.67
C VAL A 430 -32.16 4.61 -21.79
N ASN A 431 -31.00 4.98 -22.36
CA ASN A 431 -30.30 4.18 -23.33
C ASN A 431 -28.81 4.07 -22.89
N ILE A 432 -28.33 2.83 -22.66
CA ILE A 432 -26.94 2.54 -22.28
C ILE A 432 -26.31 1.68 -23.35
N ILE A 433 -25.24 2.18 -23.96
CA ILE A 433 -24.58 1.56 -25.11
C ILE A 433 -23.07 1.49 -24.89
N ILE A 434 -22.48 0.35 -25.26
CA ILE A 434 -21.04 0.12 -25.34
C ILE A 434 -20.52 0.41 -26.73
N TYR A 435 -19.39 1.10 -26.81
CA TYR A 435 -18.67 1.41 -28.05
C TYR A 435 -17.23 0.95 -27.99
N ASP A 436 -16.64 0.63 -29.13
CA ASP A 436 -15.20 0.48 -29.25
C ASP A 436 -14.50 1.85 -29.41
N MET A 437 -13.17 1.86 -29.37
CA MET A 437 -12.36 3.09 -29.46
C MET A 437 -12.47 3.85 -30.78
N VAL A 438 -13.04 3.23 -31.82
CA VAL A 438 -13.32 3.91 -33.10
C VAL A 438 -14.78 4.37 -33.21
N GLY A 439 -15.53 4.27 -32.13
CA GLY A 439 -16.93 4.74 -32.03
C GLY A 439 -17.96 3.80 -32.64
N ARG A 440 -17.61 2.55 -32.92
CA ARG A 440 -18.59 1.56 -33.40
C ARG A 440 -19.34 0.96 -32.21
N MET A 441 -20.66 0.89 -32.32
CA MET A 441 -21.50 0.26 -31.33
C MET A 441 -21.14 -1.23 -31.19
N VAL A 442 -20.91 -1.67 -29.97
CA VAL A 442 -20.59 -3.04 -29.59
C VAL A 442 -21.83 -3.76 -29.07
N LYS A 443 -22.52 -3.14 -28.12
CA LYS A 443 -23.71 -3.72 -27.47
C LYS A 443 -24.60 -2.64 -26.86
N THR A 444 -25.91 -2.81 -26.99
CA THR A 444 -26.89 -2.06 -26.22
C THR A 444 -27.22 -2.84 -24.95
N LEU A 445 -26.84 -2.30 -23.80
CA LEU A 445 -27.07 -2.96 -22.51
C LEU A 445 -28.51 -2.72 -22.03
N TYR A 446 -29.00 -1.50 -22.24
CA TYR A 446 -30.36 -1.14 -21.86
C TYR A 446 -30.95 -0.10 -22.83
N ASN A 447 -32.22 -0.24 -23.13
CA ASN A 447 -32.99 0.75 -23.87
C ASN A 447 -34.46 0.63 -23.45
N GLY A 448 -34.93 1.56 -22.62
CA GLY A 448 -36.33 1.49 -22.13
C GLY A 448 -36.64 2.52 -21.06
N LYS A 449 -37.88 2.46 -20.56
CA LYS A 449 -38.35 3.31 -19.45
C LYS A 449 -37.86 2.72 -18.13
N LYS A 450 -37.32 3.54 -17.24
CA LYS A 450 -36.95 3.22 -15.87
C LYS A 450 -37.70 4.14 -14.91
N SER A 451 -38.08 3.58 -13.77
CA SER A 451 -38.77 4.30 -12.67
C SER A 451 -37.90 4.34 -11.38
N ASP A 452 -36.86 3.53 -11.33
CA ASP A 452 -35.96 3.49 -10.18
C ASP A 452 -34.90 4.60 -10.30
N ARG A 453 -34.70 5.36 -9.24
CA ARG A 453 -33.74 6.50 -9.24
C ARG A 453 -32.30 6.02 -9.48
N TYR A 454 -31.87 5.01 -8.74
CA TYR A 454 -30.61 4.32 -8.96
C TYR A 454 -30.84 2.94 -9.57
N THR A 455 -30.00 2.55 -10.52
CA THR A 455 -30.06 1.24 -11.14
C THR A 455 -28.74 0.89 -11.80
N SER A 456 -28.55 -0.37 -12.13
CA SER A 456 -27.32 -0.83 -12.81
C SER A 456 -27.62 -1.80 -13.93
N VAL A 457 -26.64 -1.97 -14.81
CA VAL A 457 -26.63 -2.99 -15.86
C VAL A 457 -25.28 -3.68 -15.89
N GLN A 458 -25.25 -4.98 -16.21
CA GLN A 458 -24.02 -5.72 -16.36
C GLN A 458 -23.62 -5.86 -17.83
N TRP A 459 -22.33 -5.86 -18.07
CA TRP A 459 -21.72 -6.22 -19.36
C TRP A 459 -20.74 -7.38 -19.17
N ASP A 460 -20.91 -8.40 -19.99
CA ASP A 460 -20.18 -9.68 -19.98
C ASP A 460 -19.11 -9.76 -21.08
N ALA A 461 -18.60 -8.63 -21.55
CA ALA A 461 -17.66 -8.51 -22.65
C ALA A 461 -18.10 -9.24 -23.94
N THR A 462 -19.41 -9.23 -24.23
CA THR A 462 -19.97 -9.74 -25.51
C THR A 462 -20.56 -8.61 -26.34
N ASN A 463 -20.60 -8.83 -27.67
CA ASN A 463 -21.28 -7.93 -28.61
C ASN A 463 -22.78 -8.25 -28.72
N GLU A 464 -23.52 -7.52 -29.57
CA GLU A 464 -24.96 -7.72 -29.83
C GLU A 464 -25.32 -9.15 -30.22
N THR A 465 -24.42 -9.91 -30.84
CA THR A 465 -24.68 -11.31 -31.25
C THR A 465 -24.30 -12.32 -30.18
N GLY A 466 -23.83 -11.87 -28.99
CA GLY A 466 -23.35 -12.72 -27.91
C GLY A 466 -21.94 -13.26 -28.11
N ALA A 467 -21.22 -12.81 -29.12
CA ALA A 467 -19.83 -13.20 -29.33
C ALA A 467 -18.89 -12.36 -28.44
N ALA A 468 -17.91 -13.03 -27.82
CA ALA A 468 -16.91 -12.37 -26.98
C ALA A 468 -16.09 -11.33 -27.78
N VAL A 469 -15.86 -10.18 -27.17
CA VAL A 469 -15.04 -9.12 -27.77
C VAL A 469 -13.57 -9.28 -27.37
N SER A 470 -12.66 -8.52 -27.99
CA SER A 470 -11.23 -8.53 -27.67
C SER A 470 -10.95 -7.73 -26.40
N ALA A 471 -9.93 -8.13 -25.63
CA ALA A 471 -9.39 -7.28 -24.57
C ALA A 471 -9.00 -5.89 -25.13
N GLY A 472 -9.20 -4.85 -24.33
CA GLY A 472 -8.92 -3.49 -24.74
C GLY A 472 -9.78 -2.46 -24.04
N ILE A 473 -9.69 -1.22 -24.53
CA ILE A 473 -10.46 -0.08 -24.01
C ILE A 473 -11.80 0.00 -24.74
N TYR A 474 -12.86 0.20 -23.96
CA TYR A 474 -14.21 0.44 -24.43
C TYR A 474 -14.79 1.72 -23.83
N LEU A 475 -15.75 2.31 -24.51
CA LEU A 475 -16.50 3.44 -24.01
C LEU A 475 -17.93 2.99 -23.76
N TYR A 476 -18.56 3.50 -22.70
CA TYR A 476 -19.97 3.32 -22.47
C TYR A 476 -20.65 4.66 -22.26
N THR A 477 -21.88 4.75 -22.69
CA THR A 477 -22.65 5.99 -22.66
C THR A 477 -23.99 5.75 -22.00
N ILE A 478 -24.49 6.79 -21.34
CA ILE A 478 -25.89 6.93 -20.98
C ILE A 478 -26.49 8.10 -21.76
N GLN A 479 -27.70 7.91 -22.26
CA GLN A 479 -28.52 8.98 -22.81
C GLN A 479 -29.92 8.91 -22.24
N SER A 480 -30.41 10.04 -21.71
CA SER A 480 -31.81 10.16 -21.23
C SER A 480 -32.26 11.60 -21.44
N GLY A 481 -33.17 11.79 -22.41
CA GLY A 481 -33.56 13.12 -22.87
C GLY A 481 -32.38 13.91 -23.42
N ASP A 482 -32.17 15.09 -22.87
CA ASP A 482 -31.02 15.97 -23.22
C ASP A 482 -29.72 15.60 -22.46
N PHE A 483 -29.80 14.74 -21.45
CA PHE A 483 -28.63 14.29 -20.70
C PHE A 483 -27.84 13.25 -21.51
N PHE A 484 -26.52 13.46 -21.58
CA PHE A 484 -25.58 12.54 -22.19
C PHE A 484 -24.27 12.55 -21.42
N GLN A 485 -23.83 11.36 -21.02
CA GLN A 485 -22.53 11.17 -20.38
C GLN A 485 -21.83 9.95 -20.96
N ILE A 486 -20.46 9.99 -20.99
CA ILE A 486 -19.60 8.94 -21.51
C ILE A 486 -18.49 8.65 -20.51
N ARG A 487 -18.16 7.36 -20.35
CA ARG A 487 -17.01 6.91 -19.55
C ARG A 487 -16.22 5.84 -20.27
N LYS A 488 -15.01 5.62 -19.79
CA LYS A 488 -14.04 4.65 -20.31
C LYS A 488 -13.94 3.46 -19.38
N MET A 489 -13.78 2.25 -19.92
CA MET A 489 -13.50 1.03 -19.17
C MET A 489 -12.42 0.20 -19.87
N VAL A 490 -11.74 -0.67 -19.10
CA VAL A 490 -10.66 -1.54 -19.58
C VAL A 490 -11.05 -2.99 -19.36
N PHE A 491 -11.14 -3.73 -20.45
CA PHE A 491 -11.38 -5.18 -20.44
C PHE A 491 -10.05 -5.94 -20.52
N LEU A 492 -9.76 -6.76 -19.53
CA LEU A 492 -8.64 -7.69 -19.50
C LEU A 492 -9.12 -9.08 -19.98
N LYS A 493 -8.17 -9.94 -20.36
CA LYS A 493 -8.51 -11.28 -20.86
C LYS A 493 -7.80 -12.35 -20.05
#